data_15766487206e351251e7c3376e121440
#
_entry.id   15766487206e351251e7c3376e121440
#
_cell.length_a   1.000
_cell.length_b   1.000
_cell.length_c   1.000
_cell.angle_alpha   90.00
_cell.angle_beta   90.00
_cell.angle_gamma   90.00
#
_symmetry.space_group_name_H-M   'P 1'
#
loop_
_entity.id
_entity.type
_entity.pdbx_description
1 polymer ?
#
loop_
_entity_poly.entity_id
_entity_poly.type
_entity_poly.pdbx_seq_one_letter_code
_entity_poly.pdbx_strand_id
1 'polypeptide(L)'
;MCVHASNFRDLVPNPKSSLCDTENSSVICAVAFGDRMEIDMINRKYYQDILDEIKGAGLWKEERIITTPQSASINTTEADAVLNFCANNYLGLANNEELKRVAAESYEKYGYGMSSVRFICGTQTIHKELEAALSKFLSTEDTILYSSCFDANGGLFETITTKEDAIISDELNHASIIDGVRLAKATKYRYKNNDMQDLEAKLKEADAAGAKNKVIVTDGVFSMDGIIANLVGICDLAEKYGALVVVDDSHATGFVGATGRGTAEYCGVQGRVDIITGTFGKALGGASGGFTSGRREIIDLLRQRSRPYLFSNTVAPAICATTLKVIEMLTADNSLVNKVMDNAKYFRSEMEKHGFDLAGKDHAIVPVMLYDAVLSQKVAKRMLEKGIYVTGFFYPVVPKDKARIRTQMSAAHTKADIDKCVKAFAECKEEFGF
;
A
#
# COMPACT_ATOMS: atom_id res chain seq x y z
N MET A 1 -22.11 15.09 20.65
CA MET A 1 -22.28 15.81 21.91
C MET A 1 -21.18 16.84 21.99
N CYS A 2 -21.51 18.10 21.71
CA CYS A 2 -20.60 19.24 21.90
C CYS A 2 -20.46 19.49 23.39
N VAL A 3 -19.25 19.33 23.93
CA VAL A 3 -18.94 19.76 25.29
C VAL A 3 -18.59 21.23 25.23
N HIS A 4 -19.25 22.01 26.05
CA HIS A 4 -19.19 23.47 26.19
C HIS A 4 -17.75 24.02 26.20
N ALA A 5 -17.49 24.93 25.28
CA ALA A 5 -16.44 25.92 25.41
C ALA A 5 -16.98 27.07 26.27
N SER A 6 -16.71 27.02 27.54
CA SER A 6 -16.87 28.17 28.44
C SER A 6 -15.49 28.62 28.92
N ASN A 7 -15.23 29.91 28.75
CA ASN A 7 -14.17 30.72 29.35
C ASN A 7 -12.77 30.73 28.71
N PHE A 8 -12.68 31.38 27.54
CA PHE A 8 -11.42 31.95 27.04
C PHE A 8 -11.51 33.49 26.89
N ARG A 9 -12.36 34.17 27.70
CA ARG A 9 -12.48 35.64 27.61
C ARG A 9 -11.68 36.43 28.63
N ASP A 10 -11.00 35.79 29.59
CA ASP A 10 -10.35 36.50 30.72
C ASP A 10 -8.80 36.58 30.63
N LEU A 11 -8.22 36.41 29.45
CA LEU A 11 -6.76 36.54 29.25
C LEU A 11 -6.35 37.60 28.21
N VAL A 12 -7.22 38.60 27.93
CA VAL A 12 -6.80 39.78 27.16
C VAL A 12 -6.78 40.95 28.14
N PRO A 13 -5.60 41.53 28.43
CA PRO A 13 -5.52 42.75 29.27
C PRO A 13 -6.20 43.94 28.56
N ASN A 14 -7.06 44.65 29.29
CA ASN A 14 -7.75 45.85 28.87
C ASN A 14 -6.72 46.93 28.47
N PRO A 15 -6.75 47.54 27.26
CA PRO A 15 -5.74 48.49 26.81
C PRO A 15 -5.91 49.93 27.33
N LYS A 16 -6.53 50.10 28.50
CA LYS A 16 -6.68 51.43 29.14
C LYS A 16 -6.23 51.42 30.59
N SER A 17 -4.95 51.13 30.83
CA SER A 17 -4.25 51.63 32.03
C SER A 17 -2.88 52.14 31.62
N SER A 18 -2.67 53.40 31.84
CA SER A 18 -1.48 54.23 31.57
C SER A 18 -0.28 53.74 32.40
N LEU A 19 0.90 53.97 31.85
CA LEU A 19 2.23 53.79 32.41
C LEU A 19 2.79 52.36 32.35
N CYS A 20 3.26 52.04 31.15
CA CYS A 20 4.21 50.95 30.94
C CYS A 20 5.61 51.59 30.98
N ASP A 21 6.39 51.25 31.98
CA ASP A 21 7.83 51.56 32.04
C ASP A 21 8.49 50.90 30.84
N THR A 22 8.96 51.70 29.89
CA THR A 22 9.47 51.23 28.57
C THR A 22 10.79 50.46 28.65
N GLU A 23 11.47 50.48 29.80
CA GLU A 23 12.74 49.75 29.98
C GLU A 23 12.55 48.26 30.36
N ASN A 24 11.50 47.90 31.10
CA ASN A 24 11.26 46.51 31.47
C ASN A 24 10.56 45.69 30.38
N SER A 25 9.80 46.31 29.48
CA SER A 25 9.12 45.61 28.37
C SER A 25 10.10 45.14 27.30
N SER A 26 11.18 45.88 27.07
CA SER A 26 12.20 45.47 26.07
C SER A 26 13.09 44.33 26.58
N VAL A 27 13.34 44.24 27.87
CA VAL A 27 14.12 43.14 28.47
C VAL A 27 13.30 41.85 28.51
N ILE A 28 12.01 41.92 28.86
CA ILE A 28 11.14 40.73 28.90
C ILE A 28 10.92 40.19 27.47
N CYS A 29 10.72 41.07 26.46
CA CYS A 29 10.64 40.63 25.05
C CYS A 29 11.98 40.05 24.56
N ALA A 30 13.13 40.65 24.93
CA ALA A 30 14.42 40.15 24.47
C ALA A 30 14.79 38.80 25.11
N VAL A 31 14.46 38.57 26.38
CA VAL A 31 14.64 37.25 27.04
C VAL A 31 13.70 36.22 26.43
N ALA A 32 12.41 36.53 26.23
CA ALA A 32 11.47 35.59 25.62
C ALA A 32 11.85 35.25 24.18
N PHE A 33 12.40 36.19 23.39
CA PHE A 33 12.92 35.93 22.06
C PHE A 33 14.23 35.13 22.07
N GLY A 34 15.11 35.40 23.00
CA GLY A 34 16.36 34.66 23.19
C GLY A 34 16.12 33.20 23.57
N ASP A 35 15.28 32.96 24.58
CA ASP A 35 14.89 31.60 25.01
C ASP A 35 14.17 30.82 23.88
N ARG A 36 13.33 31.47 23.09
CA ARG A 36 12.63 30.87 21.98
C ARG A 36 13.56 30.51 20.82
N MET A 37 14.55 31.35 20.51
CA MET A 37 15.59 31.07 19.53
C MET A 37 16.51 29.91 19.98
N GLU A 38 16.84 29.83 21.25
CA GLU A 38 17.66 28.74 21.79
C GLU A 38 16.91 27.39 21.75
N ILE A 39 15.64 27.38 22.15
CA ILE A 39 14.76 26.20 22.05
C ILE A 39 14.60 25.78 20.58
N ASP A 40 14.41 26.72 19.64
CA ASP A 40 14.33 26.45 18.24
C ASP A 40 15.61 25.83 17.65
N MET A 41 16.78 26.32 18.08
CA MET A 41 18.06 25.74 17.68
C MET A 41 18.27 24.33 18.25
N ILE A 42 17.90 24.09 19.52
CA ILE A 42 17.99 22.75 20.13
C ILE A 42 17.13 21.76 19.40
N ASN A 43 15.86 22.12 19.08
CA ASN A 43 14.94 21.25 18.34
C ASN A 43 15.43 20.98 16.91
N ARG A 44 15.91 21.98 16.19
CA ARG A 44 16.45 21.82 14.83
C ARG A 44 17.67 20.92 14.83
N LYS A 45 18.58 21.10 15.79
CA LYS A 45 19.76 20.26 15.91
C LYS A 45 19.40 18.79 16.14
N TYR A 46 18.42 18.51 17.01
CA TYR A 46 17.95 17.14 17.26
C TYR A 46 17.50 16.43 15.96
N TYR A 47 16.68 17.09 15.15
CA TYR A 47 16.24 16.51 13.88
C TYR A 47 17.36 16.44 12.83
N GLN A 48 18.26 17.44 12.82
CA GLN A 48 19.41 17.45 11.91
C GLN A 48 20.36 16.28 12.21
N ASP A 49 20.64 16.02 13.48
CA ASP A 49 21.51 14.90 13.89
C ASP A 49 20.92 13.55 13.40
N ILE A 50 19.58 13.35 13.50
CA ILE A 50 18.90 12.15 12.97
C ILE A 50 19.02 12.08 11.44
N LEU A 51 18.83 13.19 10.73
CA LEU A 51 18.95 13.23 9.27
C LEU A 51 20.39 12.96 8.81
N ASP A 52 21.38 13.45 9.53
CA ASP A 52 22.80 13.22 9.24
C ASP A 52 23.19 11.76 9.52
N GLU A 53 22.62 11.12 10.56
CA GLU A 53 22.76 9.67 10.79
C GLU A 53 22.19 8.86 9.61
N ILE A 54 20.98 9.19 9.13
CA ILE A 54 20.35 8.54 7.98
C ILE A 54 21.23 8.68 6.73
N LYS A 55 21.78 9.88 6.48
CA LYS A 55 22.69 10.14 5.34
C LYS A 55 24.01 9.39 5.51
N GLY A 56 24.61 9.45 6.69
CA GLY A 56 25.88 8.77 7.00
C GLY A 56 25.78 7.26 6.89
N ALA A 57 24.63 6.70 7.22
CA ALA A 57 24.33 5.26 7.03
C ALA A 57 24.02 4.87 5.57
N GLY A 58 23.98 5.82 4.62
CA GLY A 58 23.61 5.56 3.23
C GLY A 58 22.13 5.17 3.04
N LEU A 59 21.26 5.52 3.98
CA LEU A 59 19.84 5.18 3.98
C LEU A 59 18.94 6.32 3.45
N TRP A 60 19.56 7.41 2.99
CA TRP A 60 18.83 8.55 2.43
C TRP A 60 18.09 8.15 1.16
N LYS A 61 16.80 8.51 1.09
CA LYS A 61 15.95 8.26 -0.07
C LYS A 61 15.74 9.57 -0.84
N GLU A 62 16.06 9.55 -2.12
CA GLU A 62 15.79 10.65 -3.04
C GLU A 62 14.55 10.36 -3.87
N GLU A 63 13.71 11.37 -4.07
CA GLU A 63 12.53 11.30 -4.94
C GLU A 63 12.95 11.68 -6.37
N ARG A 64 12.89 10.72 -7.29
CA ARG A 64 13.10 11.00 -8.72
C ARG A 64 11.82 11.58 -9.31
N ILE A 65 11.94 12.73 -9.97
CA ILE A 65 10.80 13.47 -10.51
C ILE A 65 10.48 12.98 -11.91
N ILE A 66 9.27 12.46 -12.12
CA ILE A 66 8.73 12.05 -13.42
C ILE A 66 8.07 13.27 -14.07
N THR A 67 8.41 13.54 -15.35
CA THR A 67 7.94 14.70 -16.11
C THR A 67 6.88 14.38 -17.17
N THR A 68 6.49 13.11 -17.28
CA THR A 68 5.44 12.61 -18.19
C THR A 68 4.33 11.92 -17.41
N PRO A 69 3.20 11.58 -18.04
CA PRO A 69 2.25 10.62 -17.46
C PRO A 69 2.94 9.29 -17.12
N GLN A 70 2.40 8.57 -16.11
CA GLN A 70 2.89 7.25 -15.70
C GLN A 70 2.61 6.21 -16.78
N SER A 71 3.65 5.55 -17.29
CA SER A 71 3.56 4.56 -18.38
C SER A 71 4.71 3.56 -18.31
N ALA A 72 4.76 2.61 -19.25
CA ALA A 72 5.89 1.71 -19.45
C ALA A 72 7.16 2.45 -19.89
N SER A 73 7.04 3.58 -20.59
CA SER A 73 8.14 4.51 -20.89
C SER A 73 7.79 5.88 -20.33
N ILE A 74 8.71 6.48 -19.60
CA ILE A 74 8.56 7.77 -18.92
C ILE A 74 9.78 8.65 -19.12
N ASN A 75 9.61 9.97 -18.93
CA ASN A 75 10.73 10.89 -18.76
C ASN A 75 10.84 11.28 -17.27
N THR A 76 12.06 11.56 -16.86
CA THR A 76 12.38 12.12 -15.55
C THR A 76 13.18 13.40 -15.74
N THR A 77 13.46 14.13 -14.65
CA THR A 77 14.39 15.27 -14.68
C THR A 77 15.82 14.87 -14.98
N GLU A 78 16.16 13.57 -14.92
CA GLU A 78 17.51 13.05 -15.08
C GLU A 78 17.72 12.31 -16.41
N ALA A 79 16.65 11.77 -17.00
CA ALA A 79 16.75 10.95 -18.21
C ALA A 79 15.42 10.90 -18.97
N ASP A 80 15.50 10.85 -20.31
CA ASP A 80 14.38 10.74 -21.22
C ASP A 80 14.15 9.32 -21.70
N ALA A 81 12.90 8.99 -22.01
CA ALA A 81 12.47 7.72 -22.60
C ALA A 81 13.00 6.47 -21.87
N VAL A 82 13.00 6.51 -20.55
CA VAL A 82 13.41 5.36 -19.72
C VAL A 82 12.26 4.38 -19.54
N LEU A 83 12.57 3.09 -19.63
CA LEU A 83 11.60 2.02 -19.40
C LEU A 83 11.38 1.81 -17.89
N ASN A 84 10.13 1.89 -17.45
CA ASN A 84 9.75 1.85 -16.06
C ASN A 84 9.40 0.43 -15.60
N PHE A 85 10.30 -0.19 -14.85
CA PHE A 85 10.14 -1.51 -14.26
C PHE A 85 9.93 -1.48 -12.75
N CYS A 86 9.46 -0.37 -12.16
CA CYS A 86 9.17 -0.29 -10.73
C CYS A 86 7.79 0.25 -10.35
N ALA A 87 6.99 0.74 -11.30
CA ALA A 87 5.63 1.17 -11.01
C ALA A 87 4.69 -0.02 -10.77
N ASN A 88 3.77 0.13 -9.82
CA ASN A 88 2.70 -0.87 -9.58
C ASN A 88 1.60 -0.84 -10.67
N ASN A 89 1.95 -0.48 -11.88
CA ASN A 89 1.05 -0.33 -13.03
C ASN A 89 0.91 -1.66 -13.80
N TYR A 90 0.51 -2.72 -13.10
CA TYR A 90 0.50 -4.09 -13.61
C TYR A 90 -0.26 -4.26 -14.93
N LEU A 91 -1.42 -3.63 -15.05
CA LEU A 91 -2.25 -3.71 -16.26
C LEU A 91 -1.93 -2.61 -17.30
N GLY A 92 -1.02 -1.68 -16.97
CA GLY A 92 -0.67 -0.58 -17.87
C GLY A 92 -1.74 0.51 -17.99
N LEU A 93 -2.67 0.58 -17.04
CA LEU A 93 -3.88 1.42 -17.14
C LEU A 93 -3.71 2.85 -16.63
N ALA A 94 -2.61 3.18 -15.95
CA ALA A 94 -2.44 4.49 -15.30
C ALA A 94 -2.54 5.70 -16.28
N ASN A 95 -2.26 5.51 -17.57
CA ASN A 95 -2.42 6.53 -18.62
C ASN A 95 -3.34 6.06 -19.76
N ASN A 96 -4.29 5.19 -19.48
CA ASN A 96 -5.20 4.66 -20.47
C ASN A 96 -6.19 5.74 -20.96
N GLU A 97 -6.38 5.89 -22.28
CA GLU A 97 -7.22 6.93 -22.89
C GLU A 97 -8.68 6.80 -22.48
N GLU A 98 -9.22 5.58 -22.40
CA GLU A 98 -10.59 5.34 -21.98
C GLU A 98 -10.80 5.74 -20.52
N LEU A 99 -9.84 5.47 -19.62
CA LEU A 99 -9.94 5.90 -18.22
C LEU A 99 -9.87 7.43 -18.09
N LYS A 100 -9.03 8.10 -18.89
CA LYS A 100 -8.98 9.57 -18.93
C LYS A 100 -10.31 10.17 -19.38
N ARG A 101 -10.93 9.59 -20.41
CA ARG A 101 -12.25 10.00 -20.90
C ARG A 101 -13.32 9.83 -19.83
N VAL A 102 -13.38 8.65 -19.17
CA VAL A 102 -14.32 8.38 -18.09
C VAL A 102 -14.11 9.33 -16.91
N ALA A 103 -12.85 9.63 -16.54
CA ALA A 103 -12.55 10.60 -15.51
C ALA A 103 -13.08 12.00 -15.86
N ALA A 104 -12.84 12.48 -17.09
CA ALA A 104 -13.33 13.78 -17.56
C ALA A 104 -14.86 13.86 -17.52
N GLU A 105 -15.56 12.86 -18.03
CA GLU A 105 -17.02 12.78 -17.99
C GLU A 105 -17.58 12.74 -16.56
N SER A 106 -16.85 12.10 -15.64
CA SER A 106 -17.26 12.02 -14.24
C SER A 106 -17.23 13.36 -13.52
N TYR A 107 -16.34 14.28 -13.89
CA TYR A 107 -16.30 15.63 -13.34
C TYR A 107 -17.57 16.42 -13.69
N GLU A 108 -18.07 16.29 -14.92
CA GLU A 108 -19.32 16.94 -15.34
C GLU A 108 -20.53 16.38 -14.60
N LYS A 109 -20.56 15.07 -14.34
CA LYS A 109 -21.72 14.41 -13.73
C LYS A 109 -21.72 14.48 -12.20
N TYR A 110 -20.55 14.33 -11.56
CA TYR A 110 -20.43 14.13 -10.11
C TYR A 110 -19.65 15.24 -9.41
N GLY A 111 -19.02 16.16 -10.15
CA GLY A 111 -18.14 17.20 -9.62
C GLY A 111 -16.74 16.68 -9.28
N TYR A 112 -15.88 17.59 -8.81
CA TYR A 112 -14.47 17.29 -8.50
C TYR A 112 -14.29 16.49 -7.21
N GLY A 113 -15.00 16.85 -6.14
CA GLY A 113 -14.83 16.27 -4.82
C GLY A 113 -16.06 16.41 -3.95
N MET A 114 -16.08 15.68 -2.84
CA MET A 114 -17.26 15.58 -1.97
C MET A 114 -17.25 16.52 -0.79
N SER A 115 -16.09 17.06 -0.41
CA SER A 115 -15.92 17.95 0.76
C SER A 115 -16.54 17.40 2.05
N SER A 116 -16.65 16.07 2.18
CA SER A 116 -17.34 15.40 3.29
C SER A 116 -16.91 13.96 3.43
N VAL A 117 -17.14 13.42 4.63
CA VAL A 117 -17.09 11.99 4.94
C VAL A 117 -18.39 11.31 4.50
N ARG A 118 -18.36 9.98 4.36
CA ARG A 118 -19.41 9.18 3.74
C ARG A 118 -20.79 9.33 4.39
N PHE A 119 -20.89 9.31 5.71
CA PHE A 119 -22.20 9.28 6.41
C PHE A 119 -22.86 10.65 6.55
N ILE A 120 -22.13 11.77 6.39
CA ILE A 120 -22.70 13.12 6.49
C ILE A 120 -23.37 13.49 5.16
N CYS A 121 -22.57 13.81 4.12
CA CYS A 121 -23.03 14.11 2.77
C CYS A 121 -22.02 13.70 1.67
N GLY A 122 -21.07 12.82 2.00
CA GLY A 122 -20.01 12.38 1.10
C GLY A 122 -20.30 11.09 0.34
N THR A 123 -21.59 10.72 0.12
CA THR A 123 -21.96 9.52 -0.62
C THR A 123 -22.80 9.87 -1.82
N GLN A 124 -22.30 9.56 -3.02
CA GLN A 124 -23.05 9.63 -4.28
C GLN A 124 -23.37 8.22 -4.80
N THR A 125 -24.22 8.12 -5.82
CA THR A 125 -24.60 6.84 -6.46
C THR A 125 -23.39 6.06 -6.94
N ILE A 126 -22.39 6.74 -7.53
CA ILE A 126 -21.17 6.11 -8.06
C ILE A 126 -20.36 5.35 -7.00
N HIS A 127 -20.39 5.79 -5.73
CA HIS A 127 -19.74 5.06 -4.64
C HIS A 127 -20.45 3.72 -4.39
N LYS A 128 -21.79 3.71 -4.40
CA LYS A 128 -22.59 2.50 -4.19
C LYS A 128 -22.50 1.55 -5.39
N GLU A 129 -22.43 2.10 -6.58
CA GLU A 129 -22.22 1.33 -7.82
C GLU A 129 -20.87 0.62 -7.80
N LEU A 130 -19.79 1.30 -7.36
CA LEU A 130 -18.46 0.70 -7.23
C LEU A 130 -18.44 -0.36 -6.12
N GLU A 131 -19.04 -0.11 -4.95
CA GLU A 131 -19.16 -1.09 -3.86
C GLU A 131 -19.83 -2.39 -4.36
N ALA A 132 -20.95 -2.26 -5.08
CA ALA A 132 -21.66 -3.41 -5.65
C ALA A 132 -20.86 -4.15 -6.73
N ALA A 133 -20.15 -3.40 -7.60
CA ALA A 133 -19.31 -3.99 -8.64
C ALA A 133 -18.13 -4.77 -8.06
N LEU A 134 -17.48 -4.23 -7.02
CA LEU A 134 -16.38 -4.91 -6.30
C LEU A 134 -16.87 -6.18 -5.62
N SER A 135 -18.00 -6.13 -4.92
CA SER A 135 -18.59 -7.31 -4.27
C SER A 135 -18.87 -8.42 -5.28
N LYS A 136 -19.45 -8.06 -6.45
CA LYS A 136 -19.69 -9.01 -7.54
C LYS A 136 -18.40 -9.56 -8.12
N PHE A 137 -17.39 -8.70 -8.33
CA PHE A 137 -16.10 -9.09 -8.91
C PHE A 137 -15.34 -10.05 -7.98
N LEU A 138 -15.35 -9.79 -6.67
CA LEU A 138 -14.65 -10.59 -5.66
C LEU A 138 -15.47 -11.77 -5.13
N SER A 139 -16.76 -11.87 -5.52
CA SER A 139 -17.69 -12.89 -5.01
C SER A 139 -17.88 -12.81 -3.49
N THR A 140 -18.02 -11.58 -2.96
CA THR A 140 -18.30 -11.27 -1.57
C THR A 140 -19.71 -10.70 -1.41
N GLU A 141 -20.17 -10.56 -0.15
CA GLU A 141 -21.55 -10.09 0.10
C GLU A 141 -21.69 -8.57 0.04
N ASP A 142 -20.69 -7.83 0.51
CA ASP A 142 -20.69 -6.35 0.49
C ASP A 142 -19.27 -5.79 0.49
N THR A 143 -19.14 -4.47 0.18
CA THR A 143 -17.88 -3.75 0.12
C THR A 143 -18.03 -2.34 0.68
N ILE A 144 -16.97 -1.84 1.32
CA ILE A 144 -16.84 -0.47 1.84
C ILE A 144 -15.57 0.17 1.27
N LEU A 145 -15.67 1.45 0.88
CA LEU A 145 -14.58 2.20 0.25
C LEU A 145 -13.85 3.07 1.28
N TYR A 146 -12.52 3.18 1.11
CA TYR A 146 -11.62 4.01 1.93
C TYR A 146 -10.76 4.91 1.04
N SER A 147 -10.20 5.98 1.60
CA SER A 147 -9.25 6.88 0.91
C SER A 147 -7.94 6.19 0.50
N SER A 148 -7.58 5.08 1.13
CA SER A 148 -6.48 4.19 0.76
C SER A 148 -6.69 2.78 1.34
N CYS A 149 -5.94 1.79 0.86
CA CYS A 149 -5.89 0.48 1.52
C CYS A 149 -5.17 0.56 2.88
N PHE A 150 -4.29 1.54 3.07
CA PHE A 150 -3.69 1.79 4.38
C PHE A 150 -4.77 2.15 5.41
N ASP A 151 -5.74 3.01 5.05
CA ASP A 151 -6.89 3.35 5.88
C ASP A 151 -7.82 2.16 6.09
N ALA A 152 -8.04 1.33 5.05
CA ALA A 152 -8.84 0.11 5.15
C ALA A 152 -8.27 -0.84 6.22
N ASN A 153 -6.97 -1.15 6.14
CA ASN A 153 -6.28 -2.00 7.12
C ASN A 153 -6.19 -1.33 8.50
N GLY A 154 -5.93 -0.02 8.55
CA GLY A 154 -5.87 0.75 9.79
C GLY A 154 -7.18 0.77 10.57
N GLY A 155 -8.31 0.77 9.86
CA GLY A 155 -9.65 0.80 10.46
C GLY A 155 -10.29 -0.57 10.69
N LEU A 156 -9.67 -1.67 10.22
CA LEU A 156 -10.26 -3.00 10.25
C LEU A 156 -10.19 -3.63 11.64
N PHE A 157 -8.98 -3.90 12.12
CA PHE A 157 -8.75 -4.80 13.26
C PHE A 157 -9.29 -4.25 14.58
N GLU A 158 -9.11 -2.95 14.87
CA GLU A 158 -9.67 -2.34 16.09
C GLU A 158 -11.20 -2.33 16.08
N THR A 159 -11.82 -2.39 14.88
CA THR A 159 -13.29 -2.37 14.73
C THR A 159 -13.89 -3.74 14.91
N ILE A 160 -13.28 -4.80 14.37
CA ILE A 160 -13.86 -6.16 14.37
C ILE A 160 -13.39 -7.02 15.54
N THR A 161 -12.42 -6.57 16.35
CA THR A 161 -11.90 -7.34 17.48
C THR A 161 -12.00 -6.58 18.79
N THR A 162 -12.02 -7.34 19.90
CA THR A 162 -12.02 -6.85 21.27
C THR A 162 -10.80 -7.36 22.04
N LYS A 163 -10.66 -7.00 23.31
CA LYS A 163 -9.59 -7.52 24.18
C LYS A 163 -9.68 -9.02 24.46
N GLU A 164 -10.83 -9.64 24.17
CA GLU A 164 -11.09 -11.07 24.41
C GLU A 164 -10.73 -11.93 23.18
N ASP A 165 -10.30 -11.30 22.09
CA ASP A 165 -10.01 -11.93 20.81
C ASP A 165 -8.49 -12.03 20.57
N ALA A 166 -8.10 -12.77 19.55
CA ALA A 166 -6.72 -12.93 19.11
C ALA A 166 -6.56 -12.59 17.62
N ILE A 167 -5.45 -11.92 17.27
CA ILE A 167 -5.03 -11.68 15.90
C ILE A 167 -3.73 -12.42 15.65
N ILE A 168 -3.69 -13.27 14.63
CA ILE A 168 -2.54 -14.08 14.22
C ILE A 168 -2.05 -13.55 12.88
N SER A 169 -0.94 -12.80 12.89
CA SER A 169 -0.42 -12.06 11.74
C SER A 169 0.83 -12.70 11.17
N ASP A 170 0.92 -12.82 9.84
CA ASP A 170 2.17 -13.16 9.17
C ASP A 170 3.25 -12.11 9.47
N GLU A 171 4.49 -12.54 9.65
CA GLU A 171 5.59 -11.64 10.06
C GLU A 171 6.03 -10.67 8.98
N LEU A 172 5.77 -10.98 7.69
CA LEU A 172 6.15 -10.13 6.55
C LEU A 172 4.98 -9.29 6.01
N ASN A 173 3.88 -9.23 6.74
CA ASN A 173 2.74 -8.40 6.36
C ASN A 173 3.12 -6.94 6.14
N HIS A 174 2.39 -6.28 5.25
CA HIS A 174 2.55 -4.86 4.93
C HIS A 174 2.41 -3.96 6.18
N ALA A 175 3.12 -2.83 6.18
CA ALA A 175 3.11 -1.87 7.29
C ALA A 175 1.71 -1.45 7.73
N SER A 176 0.75 -1.30 6.80
CA SER A 176 -0.63 -0.96 7.12
C SER A 176 -1.35 -2.01 7.96
N ILE A 177 -1.07 -3.29 7.70
CA ILE A 177 -1.59 -4.41 8.51
C ILE A 177 -0.94 -4.37 9.89
N ILE A 178 0.39 -4.21 9.95
CA ILE A 178 1.13 -4.12 11.22
C ILE A 178 0.58 -2.97 12.08
N ASP A 179 0.36 -1.80 11.49
CA ASP A 179 -0.16 -0.63 12.19
C ASP A 179 -1.64 -0.83 12.60
N GLY A 180 -2.47 -1.38 11.72
CA GLY A 180 -3.86 -1.71 12.05
C GLY A 180 -3.97 -2.73 13.19
N VAL A 181 -3.15 -3.79 13.17
CA VAL A 181 -3.07 -4.78 14.25
C VAL A 181 -2.55 -4.14 15.54
N ARG A 182 -1.62 -3.18 15.46
CA ARG A 182 -1.11 -2.44 16.63
C ARG A 182 -2.21 -1.64 17.33
N LEU A 183 -3.12 -1.04 16.59
CA LEU A 183 -4.26 -0.27 17.14
C LEU A 183 -5.29 -1.15 17.85
N ALA A 184 -5.44 -2.42 17.47
CA ALA A 184 -6.38 -3.35 18.08
C ALA A 184 -6.03 -3.67 19.53
N LYS A 185 -7.06 -3.92 20.35
CA LYS A 185 -6.92 -4.34 21.76
C LYS A 185 -6.75 -5.85 21.92
N ALA A 186 -7.00 -6.63 20.87
CA ALA A 186 -6.86 -8.07 20.85
C ALA A 186 -5.43 -8.53 21.17
N THR A 187 -5.28 -9.73 21.68
CA THR A 187 -3.96 -10.36 21.84
C THR A 187 -3.34 -10.64 20.47
N LYS A 188 -2.06 -10.32 20.31
CA LYS A 188 -1.37 -10.36 19.02
C LYS A 188 -0.36 -11.50 19.01
N TYR A 189 -0.47 -12.35 18.01
CA TYR A 189 0.47 -13.43 17.71
C TYR A 189 1.09 -13.16 16.34
N ARG A 190 2.36 -13.51 16.19
CA ARG A 190 3.07 -13.42 14.92
C ARG A 190 3.54 -14.81 14.54
N TYR A 191 3.31 -15.23 13.30
CA TYR A 191 3.83 -16.48 12.76
C TYR A 191 4.81 -16.22 11.61
N LYS A 192 5.75 -17.13 11.40
CA LYS A 192 6.77 -17.05 10.36
C LYS A 192 6.11 -17.09 8.97
N ASN A 193 6.67 -16.31 8.05
CA ASN A 193 6.12 -16.16 6.70
C ASN A 193 5.81 -17.51 6.05
N ASN A 194 4.56 -17.71 5.67
CA ASN A 194 4.04 -18.93 5.02
C ASN A 194 4.31 -20.25 5.77
N ASP A 195 4.64 -20.20 7.05
CA ASP A 195 4.87 -21.40 7.88
C ASP A 195 3.57 -21.86 8.55
N MET A 196 2.94 -22.89 7.96
CA MET A 196 1.68 -23.44 8.45
C MET A 196 1.83 -24.17 9.80
N GLN A 197 3.02 -24.67 10.12
CA GLN A 197 3.26 -25.31 11.42
C GLN A 197 3.34 -24.27 12.52
N ASP A 198 4.02 -23.15 12.27
CA ASP A 198 4.08 -22.03 13.22
C ASP A 198 2.72 -21.35 13.35
N LEU A 199 1.98 -21.18 12.25
CA LEU A 199 0.59 -20.67 12.28
C LEU A 199 -0.29 -21.56 13.17
N GLU A 200 -0.24 -22.88 13.00
CA GLU A 200 -1.00 -23.80 13.85
C GLU A 200 -0.59 -23.71 15.33
N ALA A 201 0.71 -23.58 15.60
CA ALA A 201 1.19 -23.39 16.97
C ALA A 201 0.60 -22.11 17.61
N LYS A 202 0.55 -20.98 16.86
CA LYS A 202 -0.02 -19.73 17.33
C LYS A 202 -1.55 -19.81 17.55
N LEU A 203 -2.25 -20.56 16.71
CA LEU A 203 -3.68 -20.82 16.91
C LEU A 203 -3.94 -21.63 18.20
N LYS A 204 -3.11 -22.65 18.46
CA LYS A 204 -3.17 -23.42 19.73
C LYS A 204 -2.85 -22.55 20.95
N GLU A 205 -1.85 -21.66 20.85
CA GLU A 205 -1.54 -20.69 21.92
C GLU A 205 -2.72 -19.77 22.20
N ALA A 206 -3.40 -19.26 21.16
CA ALA A 206 -4.58 -18.42 21.29
C ALA A 206 -5.77 -19.17 21.94
N ASP A 207 -6.01 -20.42 21.55
CA ASP A 207 -7.06 -21.26 22.17
C ASP A 207 -6.77 -21.51 23.64
N ALA A 208 -5.53 -21.87 23.98
CA ALA A 208 -5.09 -22.11 25.36
C ALA A 208 -5.21 -20.84 26.24
N ALA A 209 -5.05 -19.66 25.64
CA ALA A 209 -5.26 -18.37 26.30
C ALA A 209 -6.75 -17.99 26.43
N GLY A 210 -7.67 -18.77 25.88
CA GLY A 210 -9.11 -18.55 25.97
C GLY A 210 -9.64 -17.46 25.03
N ALA A 211 -8.99 -17.23 23.87
CA ALA A 211 -9.47 -16.28 22.87
C ALA A 211 -10.86 -16.65 22.38
N LYS A 212 -11.80 -15.68 22.40
CA LYS A 212 -13.19 -15.91 21.97
C LYS A 212 -13.28 -16.02 20.45
N ASN A 213 -12.67 -15.07 19.74
CA ASN A 213 -12.56 -15.10 18.29
C ASN A 213 -11.10 -15.01 17.89
N LYS A 214 -10.78 -15.60 16.77
CA LYS A 214 -9.43 -15.58 16.17
C LYS A 214 -9.51 -15.00 14.78
N VAL A 215 -8.56 -14.14 14.43
CA VAL A 215 -8.42 -13.54 13.10
C VAL A 215 -7.02 -13.84 12.58
N ILE A 216 -6.93 -14.59 11.51
CA ILE A 216 -5.67 -14.80 10.76
C ILE A 216 -5.58 -13.70 9.70
N VAL A 217 -4.43 -13.02 9.61
CA VAL A 217 -4.22 -11.99 8.59
C VAL A 217 -2.90 -12.18 7.86
N THR A 218 -2.97 -12.06 6.53
CA THR A 218 -1.82 -12.15 5.63
C THR A 218 -1.96 -11.19 4.45
N ASP A 219 -0.82 -10.72 3.90
CA ASP A 219 -0.80 -10.27 2.51
C ASP A 219 -1.14 -11.46 1.60
N GLY A 220 -1.93 -11.27 0.57
CA GLY A 220 -2.15 -12.27 -0.47
C GLY A 220 -0.89 -12.45 -1.31
N VAL A 221 -0.19 -11.34 -1.57
CA VAL A 221 1.13 -11.31 -2.22
C VAL A 221 2.06 -10.39 -1.44
N PHE A 222 3.16 -10.93 -0.95
CA PHE A 222 4.20 -10.18 -0.24
C PHE A 222 4.97 -9.29 -1.20
N SER A 223 4.80 -7.99 -1.05
CA SER A 223 5.18 -6.96 -2.03
C SER A 223 6.67 -6.86 -2.34
N MET A 224 7.54 -7.27 -1.41
CA MET A 224 8.98 -7.19 -1.58
C MET A 224 9.58 -8.45 -2.21
N ASP A 225 8.85 -9.56 -2.18
CA ASP A 225 9.33 -10.88 -2.57
C ASP A 225 8.57 -11.48 -3.76
N GLY A 226 7.36 -11.01 -4.05
CA GLY A 226 6.48 -11.60 -5.07
C GLY A 226 6.05 -13.04 -4.71
N ILE A 227 6.03 -13.35 -3.42
CA ILE A 227 5.57 -14.63 -2.88
C ILE A 227 4.06 -14.56 -2.68
N ILE A 228 3.34 -15.56 -3.16
CA ILE A 228 1.90 -15.74 -2.93
C ILE A 228 1.69 -16.49 -1.62
N ALA A 229 0.76 -16.05 -0.80
CA ALA A 229 0.42 -16.70 0.46
C ALA A 229 -0.17 -18.12 0.23
N ASN A 230 0.15 -19.06 1.13
CA ASN A 230 -0.44 -20.40 1.13
C ASN A 230 -1.88 -20.35 1.67
N LEU A 231 -2.81 -19.76 0.89
CA LEU A 231 -4.18 -19.58 1.33
C LEU A 231 -4.92 -20.90 1.55
N VAL A 232 -4.55 -21.97 0.86
CA VAL A 232 -5.14 -23.31 1.11
C VAL A 232 -4.86 -23.74 2.54
N GLY A 233 -3.58 -23.76 2.93
CA GLY A 233 -3.19 -24.14 4.29
C GLY A 233 -3.73 -23.20 5.38
N ILE A 234 -3.80 -21.89 5.08
CA ILE A 234 -4.38 -20.89 6.00
C ILE A 234 -5.86 -21.16 6.20
N CYS A 235 -6.65 -21.36 5.13
CA CYS A 235 -8.07 -21.65 5.22
C CYS A 235 -8.35 -22.98 5.92
N ASP A 236 -7.55 -24.03 5.66
CA ASP A 236 -7.69 -25.32 6.35
C ASP A 236 -7.49 -25.17 7.86
N LEU A 237 -6.50 -24.41 8.29
CA LEU A 237 -6.26 -24.12 9.69
C LEU A 237 -7.34 -23.20 10.28
N ALA A 238 -7.81 -22.20 9.53
CA ALA A 238 -8.87 -21.32 9.96
C ALA A 238 -10.16 -22.09 10.25
N GLU A 239 -10.56 -22.99 9.36
CA GLU A 239 -11.74 -23.88 9.56
C GLU A 239 -11.56 -24.79 10.76
N LYS A 240 -10.37 -25.41 10.92
CA LYS A 240 -10.06 -26.28 12.03
C LYS A 240 -10.15 -25.60 13.39
N TYR A 241 -9.72 -24.33 13.47
CA TYR A 241 -9.65 -23.58 14.74
C TYR A 241 -10.74 -22.53 14.87
N GLY A 242 -11.70 -22.44 13.95
CA GLY A 242 -12.81 -21.46 13.98
C GLY A 242 -12.30 -20.03 13.93
N ALA A 243 -11.36 -19.74 13.04
CA ALA A 243 -10.79 -18.40 12.85
C ALA A 243 -11.33 -17.74 11.58
N LEU A 244 -11.41 -16.40 11.55
CA LEU A 244 -11.65 -15.61 10.35
C LEU A 244 -10.35 -15.45 9.56
N VAL A 245 -10.44 -15.41 8.24
CA VAL A 245 -9.31 -15.17 7.32
C VAL A 245 -9.43 -13.78 6.69
N VAL A 246 -8.40 -12.96 6.88
CA VAL A 246 -8.23 -11.64 6.27
C VAL A 246 -7.05 -11.67 5.30
N VAL A 247 -7.28 -11.23 4.07
CA VAL A 247 -6.25 -11.17 3.02
C VAL A 247 -6.16 -9.75 2.47
N ASP A 248 -4.96 -9.16 2.50
CA ASP A 248 -4.67 -7.94 1.73
C ASP A 248 -4.24 -8.33 0.32
N ASP A 249 -5.12 -8.12 -0.63
CA ASP A 249 -4.93 -8.46 -2.05
C ASP A 249 -4.49 -7.27 -2.90
N SER A 250 -3.89 -6.25 -2.29
CA SER A 250 -3.41 -5.03 -2.96
C SER A 250 -2.42 -5.28 -4.08
N HIS A 251 -1.69 -6.38 -4.05
CA HIS A 251 -0.78 -6.81 -5.12
C HIS A 251 -1.33 -7.97 -5.96
N ALA A 252 -2.64 -8.22 -5.91
CA ALA A 252 -3.25 -9.34 -6.62
C ALA A 252 -4.56 -8.99 -7.31
N THR A 253 -5.48 -8.29 -6.62
CA THR A 253 -6.76 -7.89 -7.22
C THR A 253 -6.54 -7.10 -8.51
N GLY A 254 -7.14 -7.59 -9.59
CA GLY A 254 -7.07 -7.05 -10.93
C GLY A 254 -6.23 -7.89 -11.90
N PHE A 255 -5.31 -8.77 -11.44
CA PHE A 255 -4.45 -9.49 -12.38
C PHE A 255 -3.92 -10.86 -11.92
N VAL A 256 -4.07 -11.24 -10.65
CA VAL A 256 -3.74 -12.58 -10.17
C VAL A 256 -4.98 -13.47 -10.22
N GLY A 257 -4.81 -14.72 -10.62
CA GLY A 257 -5.89 -15.66 -10.92
C GLY A 257 -6.29 -15.64 -12.39
N ALA A 258 -7.12 -16.59 -12.80
CA ALA A 258 -7.50 -16.80 -14.21
C ALA A 258 -8.27 -15.60 -14.80
N THR A 259 -9.04 -14.90 -13.96
CA THR A 259 -9.84 -13.73 -14.33
C THR A 259 -9.46 -12.46 -13.57
N GLY A 260 -8.32 -12.48 -12.85
CA GLY A 260 -7.79 -11.34 -12.11
C GLY A 260 -8.52 -11.03 -10.80
N ARG A 261 -9.21 -12.00 -10.21
CA ARG A 261 -9.97 -11.81 -8.97
C ARG A 261 -9.13 -11.93 -7.69
N GLY A 262 -7.82 -12.09 -7.83
CA GLY A 262 -6.88 -12.09 -6.73
C GLY A 262 -6.43 -13.47 -6.28
N THR A 263 -5.78 -13.52 -5.11
CA THR A 263 -5.13 -14.72 -4.60
C THR A 263 -6.11 -15.80 -4.19
N ALA A 264 -7.31 -15.45 -3.75
CA ALA A 264 -8.34 -16.45 -3.43
C ALA A 264 -8.75 -17.26 -4.68
N GLU A 265 -8.88 -16.61 -5.85
CA GLU A 265 -9.10 -17.29 -7.12
C GLU A 265 -7.90 -18.13 -7.52
N TYR A 266 -6.70 -17.57 -7.45
CA TYR A 266 -5.45 -18.26 -7.81
C TYR A 266 -5.25 -19.55 -7.00
N CYS A 267 -5.53 -19.51 -5.70
CA CYS A 267 -5.39 -20.66 -4.80
C CYS A 267 -6.60 -21.61 -4.79
N GLY A 268 -7.69 -21.27 -5.50
CA GLY A 268 -8.91 -22.09 -5.51
C GLY A 268 -9.68 -22.11 -4.18
N VAL A 269 -9.57 -21.03 -3.40
CA VAL A 269 -10.21 -20.89 -2.07
C VAL A 269 -11.24 -19.76 -2.03
N GLN A 270 -11.81 -19.39 -3.17
CA GLN A 270 -12.90 -18.42 -3.22
C GLN A 270 -14.06 -18.85 -2.31
N GLY A 271 -14.60 -17.90 -1.53
CA GLY A 271 -15.64 -18.19 -0.54
C GLY A 271 -15.13 -18.71 0.81
N ARG A 272 -13.83 -19.01 0.95
CA ARG A 272 -13.20 -19.40 2.23
C ARG A 272 -12.43 -18.25 2.90
N VAL A 273 -12.19 -17.15 2.19
CA VAL A 273 -11.63 -15.91 2.72
C VAL A 273 -12.78 -15.02 3.18
N ASP A 274 -12.76 -14.60 4.44
CA ASP A 274 -13.86 -13.84 5.04
C ASP A 274 -13.81 -12.36 4.72
N ILE A 275 -12.59 -11.79 4.62
CA ILE A 275 -12.36 -10.36 4.40
C ILE A 275 -11.20 -10.19 3.43
N ILE A 276 -11.43 -9.41 2.37
CA ILE A 276 -10.42 -9.02 1.40
C ILE A 276 -10.25 -7.50 1.49
N THR A 277 -9.02 -7.03 1.68
CA THR A 277 -8.68 -5.62 1.50
C THR A 277 -7.91 -5.43 0.21
N GLY A 278 -7.98 -4.24 -0.39
CA GLY A 278 -7.30 -3.96 -1.64
C GLY A 278 -7.21 -2.47 -1.96
N THR A 279 -6.49 -2.14 -3.02
CA THR A 279 -6.21 -0.76 -3.42
C THR A 279 -6.61 -0.48 -4.86
N PHE A 280 -7.04 0.76 -5.13
CA PHE A 280 -7.21 1.28 -6.50
C PHE A 280 -5.93 1.90 -7.05
N GLY A 281 -4.91 2.09 -6.21
CA GLY A 281 -3.64 2.73 -6.55
C GLY A 281 -2.63 1.82 -7.29
N LYS A 282 -3.06 0.64 -7.78
CA LYS A 282 -2.20 -0.30 -8.51
C LYS A 282 -2.90 -0.84 -9.75
N ALA A 283 -3.17 -2.14 -9.85
CA ALA A 283 -3.79 -2.76 -11.03
C ALA A 283 -5.16 -2.15 -11.39
N LEU A 284 -5.95 -1.75 -10.41
CA LEU A 284 -7.28 -1.19 -10.60
C LEU A 284 -7.28 0.31 -11.02
N GLY A 285 -6.40 0.70 -11.91
CA GLY A 285 -6.34 2.03 -12.52
C GLY A 285 -5.15 2.88 -12.10
N GLY A 286 -4.53 2.61 -10.94
CA GLY A 286 -3.29 3.28 -10.51
C GLY A 286 -3.46 4.65 -9.86
N ALA A 287 -4.70 5.05 -9.50
CA ALA A 287 -4.95 6.34 -8.85
C ALA A 287 -4.75 6.26 -7.32
N SER A 288 -5.79 6.42 -6.54
CA SER A 288 -5.77 6.30 -5.08
C SER A 288 -7.09 5.68 -4.58
N GLY A 289 -7.15 5.39 -3.28
CA GLY A 289 -8.31 4.74 -2.69
C GLY A 289 -8.07 3.27 -2.39
N GLY A 290 -8.97 2.69 -1.63
CA GLY A 290 -8.94 1.29 -1.24
C GLY A 290 -10.32 0.81 -0.82
N PHE A 291 -10.40 -0.46 -0.47
CA PHE A 291 -11.64 -1.09 -0.08
C PHE A 291 -11.41 -2.21 0.94
N THR A 292 -12.46 -2.54 1.66
CA THR A 292 -12.64 -3.80 2.38
C THR A 292 -13.90 -4.47 1.86
N SER A 293 -13.81 -5.75 1.50
CA SER A 293 -14.90 -6.55 0.94
C SER A 293 -15.03 -7.85 1.73
N GLY A 294 -16.25 -8.29 2.02
CA GLY A 294 -16.46 -9.49 2.84
C GLY A 294 -17.90 -9.69 3.24
N ARG A 295 -18.11 -10.31 4.43
CA ARG A 295 -19.43 -10.57 4.97
C ARG A 295 -20.17 -9.28 5.32
N ARG A 296 -21.45 -9.23 5.04
CA ARG A 296 -22.29 -8.03 5.20
C ARG A 296 -22.23 -7.45 6.62
N GLU A 297 -22.31 -8.29 7.65
CA GLU A 297 -22.31 -7.85 9.04
C GLU A 297 -20.99 -7.17 9.43
N ILE A 298 -19.86 -7.65 8.87
CA ILE A 298 -18.55 -7.05 9.09
C ILE A 298 -18.48 -5.69 8.38
N ILE A 299 -18.92 -5.63 7.13
CA ILE A 299 -18.92 -4.38 6.36
C ILE A 299 -19.85 -3.34 6.98
N ASP A 300 -21.02 -3.73 7.46
CA ASP A 300 -21.93 -2.82 8.17
C ASP A 300 -21.31 -2.34 9.49
N LEU A 301 -20.63 -3.20 10.24
CA LEU A 301 -19.92 -2.81 11.45
C LEU A 301 -18.82 -1.79 11.15
N LEU A 302 -18.05 -1.98 10.05
CA LEU A 302 -17.03 -1.03 9.60
C LEU A 302 -17.65 0.33 9.24
N ARG A 303 -18.81 0.36 8.57
CA ARG A 303 -19.53 1.60 8.26
C ARG A 303 -19.92 2.37 9.53
N GLN A 304 -20.21 1.68 10.64
CA GLN A 304 -20.62 2.29 11.88
C GLN A 304 -19.47 2.72 12.79
N ARG A 305 -18.29 2.06 12.71
CA ARG A 305 -17.25 2.21 13.73
C ARG A 305 -15.85 2.41 13.20
N SER A 306 -15.56 2.10 11.94
CA SER A 306 -14.21 2.26 11.40
C SER A 306 -13.81 3.73 11.34
N ARG A 307 -12.84 4.13 12.15
CA ARG A 307 -12.43 5.54 12.31
C ARG A 307 -11.95 6.18 11.00
N PRO A 308 -11.10 5.54 10.17
CA PRO A 308 -10.71 6.10 8.88
C PRO A 308 -11.92 6.34 7.96
N TYR A 309 -12.94 5.48 7.99
CA TYR A 309 -14.16 5.68 7.21
C TYR A 309 -15.02 6.85 7.73
N LEU A 310 -15.14 6.96 9.04
CA LEU A 310 -16.00 7.96 9.68
C LEU A 310 -15.38 9.37 9.65
N PHE A 311 -14.06 9.49 9.58
CA PHE A 311 -13.37 10.77 9.80
C PHE A 311 -12.47 11.22 8.65
N SER A 312 -12.19 10.37 7.64
CA SER A 312 -11.50 10.78 6.41
C SER A 312 -12.49 11.12 5.30
N ASN A 313 -12.13 12.04 4.43
CA ASN A 313 -12.91 12.36 3.25
C ASN A 313 -13.08 11.15 2.34
N THR A 314 -14.22 11.09 1.67
CA THR A 314 -14.56 10.00 0.75
C THR A 314 -13.66 10.01 -0.50
N VAL A 315 -13.54 8.85 -1.12
CA VAL A 315 -12.85 8.70 -2.42
C VAL A 315 -13.50 9.62 -3.46
N ALA A 316 -12.68 10.31 -4.24
CA ALA A 316 -13.17 11.22 -5.27
C ALA A 316 -14.02 10.48 -6.32
N PRO A 317 -15.13 11.07 -6.80
CA PRO A 317 -16.03 10.43 -7.76
C PRO A 317 -15.33 9.95 -9.04
N ALA A 318 -14.35 10.71 -9.54
CA ALA A 318 -13.58 10.33 -10.73
C ALA A 318 -12.81 9.01 -10.55
N ILE A 319 -12.27 8.77 -9.34
CA ILE A 319 -11.59 7.51 -9.01
C ILE A 319 -12.61 6.36 -8.98
N CYS A 320 -13.80 6.59 -8.41
CA CYS A 320 -14.85 5.57 -8.42
C CYS A 320 -15.29 5.21 -9.84
N ALA A 321 -15.51 6.21 -10.69
CA ALA A 321 -15.92 6.01 -12.08
C ALA A 321 -14.85 5.26 -12.90
N THR A 322 -13.59 5.65 -12.76
CA THR A 322 -12.48 4.98 -13.48
C THR A 322 -12.25 3.56 -12.98
N THR A 323 -12.31 3.32 -11.66
CA THR A 323 -12.18 1.96 -11.09
C THR A 323 -13.33 1.07 -11.53
N LEU A 324 -14.56 1.58 -11.56
CA LEU A 324 -15.72 0.86 -12.08
C LEU A 324 -15.49 0.44 -13.54
N LYS A 325 -14.95 1.36 -14.36
CA LYS A 325 -14.59 1.07 -15.76
C LYS A 325 -13.52 -0.02 -15.87
N VAL A 326 -12.51 -0.02 -14.99
CA VAL A 326 -11.50 -1.09 -14.96
C VAL A 326 -12.14 -2.44 -14.66
N ILE A 327 -13.06 -2.52 -13.69
CA ILE A 327 -13.78 -3.76 -13.36
C ILE A 327 -14.61 -4.24 -14.56
N GLU A 328 -15.28 -3.33 -15.30
CA GLU A 328 -15.98 -3.67 -16.53
C GLU A 328 -15.04 -4.27 -17.58
N MET A 329 -13.87 -3.62 -17.82
CA MET A 329 -12.88 -4.10 -18.79
C MET A 329 -12.38 -5.50 -18.42
N LEU A 330 -12.03 -5.73 -17.15
CA LEU A 330 -11.55 -7.03 -16.67
C LEU A 330 -12.62 -8.13 -16.69
N THR A 331 -13.88 -7.74 -16.55
CA THR A 331 -15.00 -8.70 -16.63
C THR A 331 -15.29 -9.09 -18.08
N ALA A 332 -15.05 -8.17 -19.02
CA ALA A 332 -15.29 -8.41 -20.43
C ALA A 332 -14.14 -9.17 -21.12
N ASP A 333 -12.89 -8.94 -20.71
CA ASP A 333 -11.71 -9.49 -21.34
C ASP A 333 -10.54 -9.62 -20.34
N ASN A 334 -9.90 -10.77 -20.27
CA ASN A 334 -8.76 -11.07 -19.43
C ASN A 334 -7.41 -10.99 -20.17
N SER A 335 -7.35 -10.42 -21.38
CA SER A 335 -6.13 -10.33 -22.18
C SER A 335 -5.00 -9.57 -21.48
N LEU A 336 -5.32 -8.50 -20.73
CA LEU A 336 -4.34 -7.76 -19.93
C LEU A 336 -3.78 -8.60 -18.77
N VAL A 337 -4.64 -9.40 -18.13
CA VAL A 337 -4.25 -10.35 -17.07
C VAL A 337 -3.26 -11.37 -17.61
N ASN A 338 -3.59 -12.00 -18.73
CA ASN A 338 -2.71 -12.97 -19.38
C ASN A 338 -1.37 -12.31 -19.77
N LYS A 339 -1.44 -11.14 -20.42
CA LYS A 339 -0.25 -10.44 -20.91
C LYS A 339 0.73 -10.07 -19.81
N VAL A 340 0.28 -9.55 -18.66
CA VAL A 340 1.20 -9.22 -17.55
C VAL A 340 1.86 -10.47 -16.99
N MET A 341 1.13 -11.57 -16.87
CA MET A 341 1.67 -12.84 -16.36
C MET A 341 2.64 -13.50 -17.38
N ASP A 342 2.35 -13.43 -18.67
CA ASP A 342 3.26 -13.89 -19.72
C ASP A 342 4.55 -13.05 -19.77
N ASN A 343 4.44 -11.73 -19.62
CA ASN A 343 5.59 -10.84 -19.50
C ASN A 343 6.45 -11.20 -18.27
N ALA A 344 5.82 -11.51 -17.14
CA ALA A 344 6.53 -11.92 -15.93
C ALA A 344 7.27 -13.24 -16.09
N LYS A 345 6.62 -14.25 -16.67
CA LYS A 345 7.23 -15.54 -16.99
C LYS A 345 8.42 -15.38 -17.97
N TYR A 346 8.21 -14.57 -19.00
CA TYR A 346 9.25 -14.31 -20.00
C TYR A 346 10.47 -13.62 -19.36
N PHE A 347 10.26 -12.52 -18.61
CA PHE A 347 11.34 -11.81 -17.93
C PHE A 347 12.10 -12.74 -16.98
N ARG A 348 11.41 -13.52 -16.18
CA ARG A 348 12.01 -14.47 -15.24
C ARG A 348 12.89 -15.48 -15.99
N SER A 349 12.36 -16.12 -17.04
CA SER A 349 13.09 -17.11 -17.83
C SER A 349 14.36 -16.54 -18.45
N GLU A 350 14.31 -15.30 -18.98
CA GLU A 350 15.49 -14.67 -19.55
C GLU A 350 16.54 -14.31 -18.49
N MET A 351 16.11 -13.79 -17.33
CA MET A 351 17.01 -13.47 -16.22
C MET A 351 17.70 -14.72 -15.65
N GLU A 352 16.97 -15.83 -15.53
CA GLU A 352 17.51 -17.13 -15.07
C GLU A 352 18.57 -17.67 -16.03
N LYS A 353 18.42 -17.50 -17.36
CA LYS A 353 19.44 -17.88 -18.34
C LYS A 353 20.77 -17.11 -18.16
N HIS A 354 20.68 -15.87 -17.65
CA HIS A 354 21.85 -15.07 -17.30
C HIS A 354 22.35 -15.32 -15.87
N GLY A 355 21.81 -16.32 -15.18
CA GLY A 355 22.25 -16.76 -13.85
C GLY A 355 21.94 -15.77 -12.73
N PHE A 356 20.86 -15.01 -12.84
CA PHE A 356 20.37 -14.15 -11.76
C PHE A 356 19.61 -14.96 -10.71
N ASP A 357 19.83 -14.62 -9.45
CA ASP A 357 19.02 -15.12 -8.33
C ASP A 357 17.76 -14.28 -8.19
N LEU A 358 16.60 -14.91 -8.28
CA LEU A 358 15.29 -14.27 -8.29
C LEU A 358 14.41 -14.77 -7.15
N ALA A 359 13.82 -13.86 -6.40
CA ALA A 359 12.81 -14.23 -5.40
C ALA A 359 11.41 -14.42 -6.03
N GLY A 360 10.52 -15.07 -5.29
CA GLY A 360 9.15 -15.38 -5.72
C GLY A 360 9.09 -16.34 -6.91
N LYS A 361 7.90 -16.59 -7.44
CA LYS A 361 7.71 -17.48 -8.61
C LYS A 361 6.64 -16.99 -9.57
N ASP A 362 5.38 -17.11 -9.22
CA ASP A 362 4.24 -16.97 -10.13
C ASP A 362 3.58 -15.58 -10.02
N HIS A 363 4.41 -14.51 -10.03
CA HIS A 363 3.91 -13.15 -9.86
C HIS A 363 4.66 -12.15 -10.76
N ALA A 364 4.00 -11.02 -11.07
CA ALA A 364 4.56 -9.93 -11.86
C ALA A 364 5.65 -9.12 -11.11
N ILE A 365 5.76 -9.25 -9.81
CA ILE A 365 6.91 -8.79 -9.03
C ILE A 365 8.01 -9.84 -9.16
N VAL A 366 9.16 -9.43 -9.70
CA VAL A 366 10.33 -10.30 -9.89
C VAL A 366 11.55 -9.62 -9.25
N PRO A 367 11.82 -9.87 -7.96
CA PRO A 367 12.97 -9.29 -7.29
C PRO A 367 14.28 -9.93 -7.77
N VAL A 368 15.23 -9.10 -8.21
CA VAL A 368 16.60 -9.50 -8.55
C VAL A 368 17.43 -9.34 -7.28
N MET A 369 17.89 -10.45 -6.71
CA MET A 369 18.59 -10.46 -5.43
C MET A 369 20.05 -9.99 -5.62
N LEU A 370 20.44 -8.99 -4.83
CA LEU A 370 21.80 -8.42 -4.84
C LEU A 370 22.47 -8.52 -3.46
N TYR A 371 21.68 -8.75 -2.41
CA TYR A 371 22.09 -8.91 -1.01
C TYR A 371 22.74 -7.68 -0.38
N ASP A 372 23.63 -6.96 -1.09
CA ASP A 372 24.34 -5.78 -0.63
C ASP A 372 23.60 -4.47 -0.94
N ALA A 373 23.44 -3.62 0.07
CA ALA A 373 22.69 -2.37 -0.05
C ALA A 373 23.36 -1.34 -0.95
N VAL A 374 24.70 -1.25 -0.90
CA VAL A 374 25.48 -0.30 -1.71
C VAL A 374 25.49 -0.74 -3.17
N LEU A 375 25.64 -2.04 -3.41
CA LEU A 375 25.56 -2.63 -4.74
C LEU A 375 24.19 -2.37 -5.37
N SER A 376 23.09 -2.57 -4.61
CA SER A 376 21.74 -2.35 -5.13
C SER A 376 21.50 -0.91 -5.58
N GLN A 377 22.06 0.06 -4.88
CA GLN A 377 21.99 1.48 -5.26
C GLN A 377 22.85 1.78 -6.50
N LYS A 378 24.09 1.24 -6.57
CA LYS A 378 24.97 1.41 -7.74
C LYS A 378 24.36 0.81 -8.99
N VAL A 379 23.81 -0.41 -8.89
CA VAL A 379 23.13 -1.07 -10.02
C VAL A 379 21.89 -0.28 -10.43
N ALA A 380 21.05 0.18 -9.50
CA ALA A 380 19.86 0.99 -9.83
C ALA A 380 20.23 2.31 -10.55
N LYS A 381 21.32 2.97 -10.15
CA LYS A 381 21.83 4.16 -10.83
C LYS A 381 22.31 3.83 -12.25
N ARG A 382 23.12 2.76 -12.38
CA ARG A 382 23.66 2.33 -13.68
C ARG A 382 22.56 1.89 -14.64
N MET A 383 21.50 1.22 -14.14
CA MET A 383 20.32 0.85 -14.92
C MET A 383 19.62 2.10 -15.49
N LEU A 384 19.50 3.18 -14.71
CA LEU A 384 18.91 4.44 -15.19
C LEU A 384 19.73 5.02 -16.36
N GLU A 385 21.07 5.02 -16.26
CA GLU A 385 21.97 5.45 -17.33
C GLU A 385 21.82 4.60 -18.61
N LYS A 386 21.39 3.33 -18.46
CA LYS A 386 21.08 2.42 -19.58
C LYS A 386 19.63 2.54 -20.07
N GLY A 387 18.87 3.52 -19.57
CA GLY A 387 17.49 3.77 -19.95
C GLY A 387 16.47 2.83 -19.30
N ILE A 388 16.80 2.28 -18.12
CA ILE A 388 15.91 1.42 -17.32
C ILE A 388 15.69 2.04 -15.95
N TYR A 389 14.44 2.40 -15.63
CA TYR A 389 14.06 2.96 -14.36
C TYR A 389 13.70 1.84 -13.37
N VAL A 390 14.58 1.61 -12.40
CA VAL A 390 14.42 0.66 -11.29
C VAL A 390 14.89 1.30 -9.99
N THR A 391 14.52 0.69 -8.85
CA THR A 391 14.91 1.15 -7.50
C THR A 391 15.48 -0.02 -6.70
N GLY A 392 16.59 0.24 -6.01
CA GLY A 392 17.15 -0.68 -5.03
C GLY A 392 16.36 -0.64 -3.71
N PHE A 393 16.05 -1.80 -3.17
CA PHE A 393 15.41 -1.96 -1.86
C PHE A 393 16.39 -2.58 -0.88
N PHE A 394 16.57 -1.93 0.26
CA PHE A 394 17.51 -2.31 1.31
C PHE A 394 16.90 -1.98 2.69
N TYR A 395 17.59 -2.32 3.75
CA TYR A 395 17.13 -2.04 5.13
C TYR A 395 16.78 -0.55 5.32
N PRO A 396 15.70 -0.20 6.03
CA PRO A 396 14.80 -1.07 6.78
C PRO A 396 13.60 -1.62 5.97
N VAL A 397 13.51 -1.37 4.67
CA VAL A 397 12.39 -1.81 3.81
C VAL A 397 12.39 -3.33 3.61
N VAL A 398 13.59 -3.90 3.53
CA VAL A 398 13.82 -5.35 3.52
C VAL A 398 14.84 -5.69 4.60
N PRO A 399 14.94 -6.95 5.07
CA PRO A 399 15.93 -7.34 6.08
C PRO A 399 17.37 -7.03 5.66
N LYS A 400 18.28 -6.88 6.63
CA LYS A 400 19.71 -6.75 6.35
C LYS A 400 20.20 -7.94 5.53
N ASP A 401 21.16 -7.68 4.65
CA ASP A 401 21.74 -8.69 3.74
C ASP A 401 20.72 -9.36 2.80
N LYS A 402 19.60 -8.67 2.52
CA LYS A 402 18.55 -9.09 1.58
C LYS A 402 18.21 -7.97 0.59
N ALA A 403 19.17 -7.08 0.32
CA ALA A 403 18.97 -6.02 -0.67
C ALA A 403 18.70 -6.58 -2.06
N ARG A 404 17.87 -5.90 -2.82
CA ARG A 404 17.38 -6.32 -4.13
C ARG A 404 16.98 -5.15 -5.00
N ILE A 405 16.91 -5.39 -6.30
CA ILE A 405 16.12 -4.54 -7.20
C ILE A 405 14.79 -5.25 -7.42
N ARG A 406 13.68 -4.62 -6.99
CA ARG A 406 12.34 -5.16 -7.20
C ARG A 406 11.83 -4.70 -8.55
N THR A 407 11.93 -5.55 -9.58
CA THR A 407 11.29 -5.28 -10.87
C THR A 407 9.81 -5.66 -10.83
N GLN A 408 9.00 -4.92 -11.59
CA GLN A 408 7.57 -5.17 -11.74
C GLN A 408 7.20 -5.16 -13.22
N MET A 409 6.60 -6.24 -13.67
CA MET A 409 6.13 -6.35 -15.04
C MET A 409 4.78 -5.68 -15.19
N SER A 410 4.54 -5.13 -16.38
CA SER A 410 3.29 -4.50 -16.78
C SER A 410 2.79 -5.12 -18.08
N ALA A 411 1.48 -5.17 -18.26
CA ALA A 411 0.88 -5.50 -19.55
C ALA A 411 1.24 -4.48 -20.66
N ALA A 412 1.67 -3.28 -20.28
CA ALA A 412 2.14 -2.27 -21.21
C ALA A 412 3.57 -2.52 -21.73
N HIS A 413 4.38 -3.36 -21.09
CA HIS A 413 5.69 -3.74 -21.60
C HIS A 413 5.56 -4.61 -22.84
N THR A 414 6.40 -4.31 -23.83
CA THR A 414 6.60 -5.17 -25.00
C THR A 414 7.74 -6.17 -24.72
N LYS A 415 7.84 -7.20 -25.56
CA LYS A 415 8.97 -8.15 -25.48
C LYS A 415 10.30 -7.44 -25.65
N ALA A 416 10.41 -6.48 -26.57
CA ALA A 416 11.62 -5.68 -26.80
C ALA A 416 12.02 -4.84 -25.58
N ASP A 417 11.04 -4.30 -24.82
CA ASP A 417 11.31 -3.60 -23.57
C ASP A 417 11.92 -4.52 -22.53
N ILE A 418 11.38 -5.73 -22.42
CA ILE A 418 11.87 -6.76 -21.50
C ILE A 418 13.29 -7.20 -21.91
N ASP A 419 13.54 -7.47 -23.19
CA ASP A 419 14.85 -7.84 -23.71
C ASP A 419 15.89 -6.74 -23.41
N LYS A 420 15.52 -5.46 -23.59
CA LYS A 420 16.39 -4.32 -23.24
C LYS A 420 16.71 -4.28 -21.74
N CYS A 421 15.71 -4.57 -20.89
CA CYS A 421 15.91 -4.60 -19.44
C CYS A 421 16.84 -5.74 -19.02
N VAL A 422 16.62 -6.96 -19.53
CA VAL A 422 17.48 -8.13 -19.27
C VAL A 422 18.93 -7.85 -19.71
N LYS A 423 19.12 -7.30 -20.91
CA LYS A 423 20.46 -6.92 -21.41
C LYS A 423 21.14 -5.92 -20.48
N ALA A 424 20.41 -4.89 -20.02
CA ALA A 424 20.97 -3.89 -19.10
C ALA A 424 21.40 -4.53 -17.76
N PHE A 425 20.62 -5.47 -17.22
CA PHE A 425 21.00 -6.23 -16.04
C PHE A 425 22.24 -7.10 -16.28
N ALA A 426 22.34 -7.82 -17.42
CA ALA A 426 23.49 -8.65 -17.77
C ALA A 426 24.78 -7.81 -17.86
N GLU A 427 24.71 -6.65 -18.50
CA GLU A 427 25.84 -5.72 -18.58
C GLU A 427 26.22 -5.17 -17.18
N CYS A 428 25.27 -4.88 -16.30
CA CYS A 428 25.58 -4.47 -14.93
C CYS A 428 26.22 -5.61 -14.13
N LYS A 429 25.79 -6.85 -14.36
CA LYS A 429 26.40 -8.04 -13.72
C LYS A 429 27.87 -8.19 -14.09
N GLU A 430 28.20 -8.05 -15.37
CA GLU A 430 29.60 -8.07 -15.86
C GLU A 430 30.42 -6.90 -15.28
N GLU A 431 29.84 -5.67 -15.25
CA GLU A 431 30.53 -4.46 -14.78
C GLU A 431 30.82 -4.48 -13.28
N PHE A 432 29.92 -4.99 -12.46
CA PHE A 432 30.03 -4.97 -10.98
C PHE A 432 30.44 -6.33 -10.38
N GLY A 433 30.42 -7.43 -11.12
CA GLY A 433 30.91 -8.74 -10.69
C GLY A 433 30.03 -9.43 -9.67
N PHE A 434 28.71 -9.50 -9.88
CA PHE A 434 27.76 -10.17 -8.96
C PHE A 434 26.94 -11.29 -9.62
#